data_c900f76634ec1dcfc4c68731206cdbeb
#
_entry.id   c900f76634ec1dcfc4c68731206cdbeb
#
_cell.length_a   1.000
_cell.length_b   1.000
_cell.length_c   1.000
_cell.angle_alpha   90.00
_cell.angle_beta   90.00
_cell.angle_gamma   90.00
#
_symmetry.space_group_name_H-M   'P 1'
#
loop_
_entity.id
_entity.type
_entity.pdbx_description
1 polymer ?
#
loop_
_entity_poly.entity_id
_entity_poly.type
_entity_poly.pdbx_seq_one_letter_code
_entity_poly.pdbx_strand_id
1 'polypeptide(L)'
;MKTCLTALISSLMIFSPMAYADKWSDQFPHIKATGDIPGDCSYEKMSKKNYKGKTLKINTHAIPVMGEPTALHAEQFEKLTGAKVEVTHTPAGDLYSKAMVPFQAGQAPYDVVFGFSNFINDWKRYLAPVPKKYMNSPEMKDVTKSHMGVSSWDGTMYQYPVDGDRHYLKYRKDVIDNPEMQKKYKADTGNELRVPRTWKEYAQMAKYFNDWDWDGVGELEYGSAEVMKKDDLMFAAFFS
;
A
#
# COMPACT_ATOMS: atom_id res chain seq x y z
N MET A 1 8.13 34.64 -63.61
CA MET A 1 7.34 33.47 -63.24
C MET A 1 8.27 32.56 -62.45
N LYS A 2 8.19 32.56 -61.09
CA LYS A 2 9.00 31.74 -60.22
C LYS A 2 8.05 30.73 -59.57
N THR A 3 8.18 29.49 -59.97
CA THR A 3 7.42 28.36 -59.44
C THR A 3 8.04 27.96 -58.11
N CYS A 4 7.27 28.09 -57.04
CA CYS A 4 7.63 27.67 -55.69
C CYS A 4 7.27 26.20 -55.54
N LEU A 5 8.27 25.34 -55.39
CA LEU A 5 8.11 23.91 -55.16
C LEU A 5 7.98 23.71 -53.65
N THR A 6 6.75 23.46 -53.19
CA THR A 6 6.48 23.13 -51.77
C THR A 6 6.75 21.64 -51.55
N ALA A 7 7.85 21.33 -50.89
CA ALA A 7 8.13 19.98 -50.45
C ALA A 7 7.27 19.64 -49.21
N LEU A 8 6.28 18.76 -49.39
CA LEU A 8 5.57 18.11 -48.28
C LEU A 8 6.51 17.10 -47.62
N ILE A 9 7.03 17.47 -46.47
CA ILE A 9 7.69 16.52 -45.58
C ILE A 9 6.59 15.76 -44.83
N SER A 10 6.25 14.57 -45.34
CA SER A 10 5.46 13.60 -44.62
C SER A 10 6.29 13.08 -43.43
N SER A 11 6.07 13.65 -42.27
CA SER A 11 6.55 13.05 -41.03
C SER A 11 5.84 11.70 -40.84
N LEU A 12 6.50 10.63 -41.29
CA LEU A 12 6.16 9.29 -40.84
C LEU A 12 6.45 9.25 -39.32
N MET A 13 5.42 9.44 -38.51
CA MET A 13 5.51 9.00 -37.10
C MET A 13 5.65 7.48 -37.13
N ILE A 14 6.88 7.02 -37.01
CA ILE A 14 7.17 5.65 -36.68
C ILE A 14 6.66 5.51 -35.25
N PHE A 15 5.42 5.03 -35.10
CA PHE A 15 5.00 4.41 -33.88
C PHE A 15 5.93 3.21 -33.70
N SER A 16 7.02 3.41 -32.96
CA SER A 16 7.70 2.29 -32.34
C SER A 16 6.61 1.55 -31.56
N PRO A 17 6.36 0.25 -31.82
CA PRO A 17 5.57 -0.53 -30.90
C PRO A 17 6.26 -0.33 -29.57
N MET A 18 5.57 0.25 -28.58
CA MET A 18 6.04 0.22 -27.21
C MET A 18 6.41 -1.24 -26.96
N ALA A 19 7.72 -1.50 -26.91
CA ALA A 19 8.18 -2.78 -26.45
C ALA A 19 7.49 -2.98 -25.12
N TYR A 20 6.59 -3.92 -25.08
CA TYR A 20 6.00 -4.41 -23.86
C TYR A 20 7.18 -4.63 -22.91
N ALA A 21 7.23 -3.92 -21.80
CA ALA A 21 8.07 -4.32 -20.70
C ALA A 21 7.49 -5.65 -20.25
N ASP A 22 7.97 -6.72 -20.87
CA ASP A 22 7.29 -7.99 -20.96
C ASP A 22 7.33 -8.78 -19.68
N LYS A 23 8.06 -8.25 -18.69
CA LYS A 23 8.14 -8.86 -17.39
C LYS A 23 8.16 -7.79 -16.31
N TRP A 24 7.41 -8.01 -15.29
CA TRP A 24 7.48 -7.27 -14.03
C TRP A 24 8.95 -7.11 -13.55
N SER A 25 9.77 -8.13 -13.72
CA SER A 25 11.21 -8.11 -13.46
C SER A 25 12.00 -7.07 -14.25
N ASP A 26 11.55 -6.67 -15.43
CA ASP A 26 12.25 -5.67 -16.26
C ASP A 26 11.94 -4.26 -15.80
N GLN A 27 10.76 -4.03 -15.25
CA GLN A 27 10.37 -2.75 -14.63
C GLN A 27 11.00 -2.57 -13.25
N PHE A 28 11.21 -3.66 -12.52
CA PHE A 28 11.74 -3.65 -11.15
C PHE A 28 12.90 -4.65 -11.01
N PRO A 29 14.04 -4.41 -11.67
CA PRO A 29 15.16 -5.36 -11.71
C PRO A 29 15.81 -5.61 -10.34
N HIS A 30 15.54 -4.74 -9.36
CA HIS A 30 15.97 -4.91 -7.98
C HIS A 30 15.07 -5.86 -7.18
N ILE A 31 13.85 -6.12 -7.65
CA ILE A 31 12.96 -7.10 -7.06
C ILE A 31 13.27 -8.44 -7.72
N LYS A 32 13.95 -9.32 -7.00
CA LYS A 32 14.10 -10.71 -7.43
C LYS A 32 12.73 -11.36 -7.34
N ALA A 33 12.04 -11.47 -8.49
CA ALA A 33 10.91 -12.36 -8.60
C ALA A 33 11.40 -13.77 -8.28
N THR A 34 10.98 -14.33 -7.18
CA THR A 34 11.31 -15.69 -6.79
C THR A 34 10.45 -16.66 -7.61
N GLY A 35 10.81 -16.80 -8.89
CA GLY A 35 10.16 -17.78 -9.77
C GLY A 35 8.83 -17.29 -10.39
N ASP A 36 8.37 -18.07 -11.35
CA ASP A 36 7.05 -17.96 -11.95
C ASP A 36 6.00 -18.00 -10.82
N ILE A 37 5.05 -17.08 -10.81
CA ILE A 37 3.89 -17.19 -9.92
C ILE A 37 3.20 -18.49 -10.32
N PRO A 38 3.33 -19.58 -9.55
CA PRO A 38 2.77 -20.84 -9.93
C PRO A 38 1.26 -20.77 -9.81
N GLY A 39 0.55 -21.37 -10.73
CA GLY A 39 -0.88 -21.46 -10.63
C GLY A 39 -1.64 -20.74 -11.73
N ASP A 40 -2.92 -20.52 -11.51
CA ASP A 40 -3.85 -19.99 -12.51
C ASP A 40 -3.71 -18.49 -12.74
N CYS A 41 -2.93 -17.79 -11.90
CA CYS A 41 -2.77 -16.33 -11.93
C CYS A 41 -1.44 -15.88 -12.55
N SER A 42 -0.59 -16.80 -13.07
CA SER A 42 0.62 -16.40 -13.79
C SER A 42 0.29 -15.57 -15.03
N TYR A 43 1.17 -14.65 -15.41
CA TYR A 43 0.99 -13.83 -16.62
C TYR A 43 0.79 -14.71 -17.85
N GLU A 44 1.54 -15.80 -17.97
CA GLU A 44 1.41 -16.74 -19.07
C GLU A 44 0.02 -17.36 -19.12
N LYS A 45 -0.52 -17.81 -17.99
CA LYS A 45 -1.86 -18.41 -17.95
C LYS A 45 -2.95 -17.37 -18.13
N MET A 46 -2.77 -16.18 -17.55
CA MET A 46 -3.71 -15.07 -17.72
C MET A 46 -3.79 -14.60 -19.16
N SER A 47 -2.66 -14.52 -19.89
CA SER A 47 -2.66 -14.15 -21.31
C SER A 47 -3.42 -15.13 -22.22
N LYS A 48 -3.63 -16.36 -21.75
CA LYS A 48 -4.44 -17.38 -22.45
C LYS A 48 -5.94 -17.28 -22.15
N LYS A 49 -6.35 -16.40 -21.21
CA LYS A 49 -7.76 -16.16 -20.88
C LYS A 49 -8.35 -15.10 -21.81
N ASN A 50 -9.62 -15.23 -22.08
CA ASN A 50 -10.37 -14.24 -22.85
C ASN A 50 -11.60 -13.81 -22.05
N TYR A 51 -11.54 -12.59 -21.54
CA TYR A 51 -12.64 -11.98 -20.80
C TYR A 51 -13.24 -10.75 -21.53
N LYS A 52 -13.10 -10.72 -22.85
CA LYS A 52 -13.70 -9.68 -23.69
C LYS A 52 -15.20 -9.55 -23.41
N GLY A 53 -15.65 -8.31 -23.19
CA GLY A 53 -17.04 -8.02 -22.85
C GLY A 53 -17.40 -8.22 -21.38
N LYS A 54 -16.45 -8.62 -20.53
CA LYS A 54 -16.63 -8.63 -19.06
C LYS A 54 -16.08 -7.35 -18.46
N THR A 55 -16.78 -6.84 -17.45
CA THR A 55 -16.30 -5.70 -16.64
C THR A 55 -16.07 -6.19 -15.21
N LEU A 56 -14.92 -5.83 -14.65
CA LEU A 56 -14.56 -6.03 -13.26
C LEU A 56 -14.55 -4.67 -12.57
N LYS A 57 -15.25 -4.53 -11.45
CA LYS A 57 -15.31 -3.30 -10.66
C LYS A 57 -14.54 -3.46 -9.37
N ILE A 58 -13.55 -2.59 -9.17
CA ILE A 58 -12.66 -2.62 -8.00
C ILE A 58 -12.82 -1.33 -7.23
N ASN A 59 -13.00 -1.41 -5.92
CA ASN A 59 -12.83 -0.28 -5.00
C ASN A 59 -11.51 -0.46 -4.26
N THR A 60 -10.64 0.54 -4.33
CA THR A 60 -9.33 0.55 -3.66
C THR A 60 -9.12 1.81 -2.83
N HIS A 61 -8.15 1.77 -1.93
CA HIS A 61 -7.74 2.92 -1.14
C HIS A 61 -7.09 3.99 -2.04
N ALA A 62 -7.48 5.26 -1.85
CA ALA A 62 -7.03 6.39 -2.67
C ALA A 62 -5.58 6.82 -2.42
N ILE A 63 -4.89 6.26 -1.39
CA ILE A 63 -3.49 6.57 -1.14
C ILE A 63 -2.61 6.09 -2.32
N PRO A 64 -1.62 6.89 -2.78
CA PRO A 64 -0.83 6.54 -3.98
C PRO A 64 -0.21 5.16 -3.93
N VAL A 65 0.36 4.76 -2.78
CA VAL A 65 1.03 3.44 -2.61
C VAL A 65 0.09 2.24 -2.80
N MET A 66 -1.23 2.43 -2.76
CA MET A 66 -2.23 1.40 -3.00
C MET A 66 -3.01 1.64 -4.29
N GLY A 67 -3.46 2.87 -4.52
CA GLY A 67 -4.30 3.22 -5.65
C GLY A 67 -3.58 3.13 -6.99
N GLU A 68 -2.37 3.65 -7.08
CA GLU A 68 -1.60 3.65 -8.33
C GLU A 68 -1.20 2.24 -8.78
N PRO A 69 -0.63 1.36 -7.92
CA PRO A 69 -0.39 -0.03 -8.30
C PRO A 69 -1.65 -0.78 -8.70
N THR A 70 -2.77 -0.54 -8.02
CA THR A 70 -4.06 -1.17 -8.38
C THR A 70 -4.49 -0.77 -9.78
N ALA A 71 -4.40 0.53 -10.13
CA ALA A 71 -4.74 1.03 -11.46
C ALA A 71 -3.81 0.45 -12.54
N LEU A 72 -2.49 0.40 -12.26
CA LEU A 72 -1.51 -0.18 -13.18
C LEU A 72 -1.78 -1.67 -13.44
N HIS A 73 -2.04 -2.44 -12.39
CA HIS A 73 -2.37 -3.87 -12.54
C HIS A 73 -3.71 -4.08 -13.24
N ALA A 74 -4.68 -3.18 -13.05
CA ALA A 74 -5.94 -3.20 -13.78
C ALA A 74 -5.71 -3.06 -15.30
N GLU A 75 -4.90 -2.07 -15.71
CA GLU A 75 -4.54 -1.88 -17.13
C GLU A 75 -3.81 -3.09 -17.72
N GLN A 76 -2.89 -3.69 -16.94
CA GLN A 76 -2.19 -4.91 -17.36
C GLN A 76 -3.14 -6.07 -17.55
N PHE A 77 -4.09 -6.24 -16.63
CA PHE A 77 -5.10 -7.29 -16.71
C PHE A 77 -6.01 -7.11 -17.92
N GLU A 78 -6.44 -5.88 -18.21
CA GLU A 78 -7.21 -5.53 -19.41
C GLU A 78 -6.45 -5.93 -20.69
N LYS A 79 -5.18 -5.54 -20.78
CA LYS A 79 -4.32 -5.84 -21.94
C LYS A 79 -4.12 -7.35 -22.13
N LEU A 80 -3.98 -8.10 -21.04
CA LEU A 80 -3.75 -9.54 -21.08
C LEU A 80 -5.01 -10.32 -21.45
N THR A 81 -6.18 -9.88 -21.01
CA THR A 81 -7.39 -10.71 -21.00
C THR A 81 -8.53 -10.17 -21.85
N GLY A 82 -8.46 -8.90 -22.26
CA GLY A 82 -9.54 -8.20 -22.97
C GLY A 82 -10.73 -7.82 -22.08
N ALA A 83 -10.64 -8.01 -20.76
CA ALA A 83 -11.62 -7.48 -19.81
C ALA A 83 -11.60 -5.96 -19.77
N LYS A 84 -12.66 -5.34 -19.26
CA LYS A 84 -12.66 -3.96 -18.77
C LYS A 84 -12.52 -3.97 -17.26
N VAL A 85 -11.68 -3.09 -16.69
CA VAL A 85 -11.54 -2.94 -15.23
C VAL A 85 -11.83 -1.51 -14.82
N GLU A 86 -12.81 -1.31 -13.99
CA GLU A 86 -13.19 -0.02 -13.42
C GLU A 86 -12.65 0.09 -12.01
N VAL A 87 -11.66 0.98 -11.80
CA VAL A 87 -11.04 1.20 -10.49
C VAL A 87 -11.60 2.47 -9.87
N THR A 88 -12.20 2.34 -8.70
CA THR A 88 -12.68 3.45 -7.87
C THR A 88 -11.69 3.67 -6.73
N HIS A 89 -11.15 4.88 -6.61
CA HIS A 89 -10.25 5.28 -5.52
C HIS A 89 -11.08 5.92 -4.40
N THR A 90 -11.04 5.34 -3.21
CA THR A 90 -11.82 5.80 -2.06
C THR A 90 -10.90 6.20 -0.92
N PRO A 91 -11.05 7.41 -0.33
CA PRO A 91 -10.32 7.81 0.86
C PRO A 91 -10.53 6.84 2.03
N ALA A 92 -9.52 6.67 2.90
CA ALA A 92 -9.55 5.73 4.02
C ALA A 92 -10.83 5.84 4.87
N GLY A 93 -11.20 7.06 5.25
CA GLY A 93 -12.37 7.31 6.10
C GLY A 93 -13.72 6.92 5.48
N ASP A 94 -13.79 6.76 4.16
CA ASP A 94 -15.00 6.41 3.42
C ASP A 94 -15.06 4.93 3.01
N LEU A 95 -13.94 4.21 3.08
CA LEU A 95 -13.85 2.81 2.62
C LEU A 95 -14.91 1.92 3.24
N TYR A 96 -15.06 2.01 4.56
CA TYR A 96 -16.03 1.20 5.30
C TYR A 96 -17.46 1.46 4.82
N SER A 97 -17.89 2.73 4.83
CA SER A 97 -19.27 3.12 4.52
C SER A 97 -19.61 2.91 3.04
N LYS A 98 -18.67 3.16 2.14
CA LYS A 98 -18.86 2.98 0.69
C LYS A 98 -19.13 1.53 0.29
N ALA A 99 -18.62 0.58 1.07
CA ALA A 99 -18.94 -0.84 0.88
C ALA A 99 -20.14 -1.28 1.75
N MET A 100 -20.17 -0.90 3.03
CA MET A 100 -21.16 -1.41 3.99
C MET A 100 -22.58 -0.97 3.69
N VAL A 101 -22.79 0.29 3.27
CA VAL A 101 -24.14 0.79 2.96
C VAL A 101 -24.80 0.01 1.81
N PRO A 102 -24.15 -0.17 0.64
CA PRO A 102 -24.70 -1.03 -0.41
C PRO A 102 -24.88 -2.49 0.03
N PHE A 103 -23.93 -3.05 0.78
CA PHE A 103 -24.04 -4.43 1.27
C PHE A 103 -25.29 -4.64 2.11
N GLN A 104 -25.60 -3.72 3.02
CA GLN A 104 -26.82 -3.75 3.83
C GLN A 104 -28.10 -3.63 2.99
N ALA A 105 -28.02 -2.92 1.86
CA ALA A 105 -29.11 -2.83 0.88
C ALA A 105 -29.21 -4.03 -0.07
N GLY A 106 -28.39 -5.09 0.15
CA GLY A 106 -28.35 -6.27 -0.73
C GLY A 106 -27.71 -6.00 -2.10
N GLN A 107 -26.89 -4.96 -2.21
CA GLN A 107 -26.21 -4.58 -3.44
C GLN A 107 -24.72 -4.88 -3.36
N ALA A 108 -24.13 -5.26 -4.50
CA ALA A 108 -22.70 -5.44 -4.67
C ALA A 108 -22.18 -4.53 -5.78
N PRO A 109 -21.90 -3.24 -5.49
CA PRO A 109 -21.48 -2.28 -6.51
C PRO A 109 -20.07 -2.56 -7.04
N TYR A 110 -19.29 -3.36 -6.32
CA TYR A 110 -17.93 -3.77 -6.66
C TYR A 110 -17.80 -5.28 -6.60
N ASP A 111 -16.96 -5.83 -7.48
CA ASP A 111 -16.59 -7.25 -7.49
C ASP A 111 -15.44 -7.51 -6.51
N VAL A 112 -14.57 -6.50 -6.33
CA VAL A 112 -13.44 -6.54 -5.41
C VAL A 112 -13.43 -5.25 -4.58
N VAL A 113 -13.28 -5.39 -3.28
CA VAL A 113 -13.20 -4.26 -2.36
C VAL A 113 -11.93 -4.34 -1.53
N PHE A 114 -11.22 -3.22 -1.42
CA PHE A 114 -10.18 -3.05 -0.42
C PHE A 114 -10.81 -2.78 0.94
N GLY A 115 -10.28 -3.42 1.97
CA GLY A 115 -10.72 -3.19 3.34
C GLY A 115 -9.60 -3.42 4.33
N PHE A 116 -9.58 -2.64 5.40
CA PHE A 116 -8.71 -2.89 6.53
C PHE A 116 -9.14 -4.17 7.27
N SER A 117 -8.21 -4.83 7.92
CA SER A 117 -8.45 -6.10 8.60
C SER A 117 -9.53 -6.02 9.69
N ASN A 118 -9.69 -4.87 10.34
CA ASN A 118 -10.74 -4.63 11.33
C ASN A 118 -12.15 -4.61 10.74
N PHE A 119 -12.34 -4.46 9.42
CA PHE A 119 -13.65 -4.50 8.78
C PHE A 119 -14.19 -5.92 8.61
N ILE A 120 -13.35 -6.95 8.69
CA ILE A 120 -13.69 -8.33 8.35
C ILE A 120 -14.85 -8.86 9.21
N ASN A 121 -14.92 -8.47 10.48
CA ASN A 121 -16.01 -8.90 11.36
C ASN A 121 -17.38 -8.56 10.82
N ASP A 122 -17.52 -7.35 10.28
CA ASP A 122 -18.79 -6.85 9.76
C ASP A 122 -19.06 -7.27 8.33
N TRP A 123 -17.97 -7.31 7.53
CA TRP A 123 -18.06 -7.56 6.09
C TRP A 123 -18.15 -9.03 5.71
N LYS A 124 -17.65 -9.96 6.53
CA LYS A 124 -17.56 -11.41 6.22
C LYS A 124 -18.86 -12.02 5.70
N ARG A 125 -20.01 -11.53 6.17
CA ARG A 125 -21.34 -12.02 5.74
C ARG A 125 -21.68 -11.64 4.30
N TYR A 126 -20.98 -10.67 3.74
CA TYR A 126 -21.18 -10.14 2.38
C TYR A 126 -20.06 -10.54 1.44
N LEU A 127 -18.95 -11.04 1.97
CA LEU A 127 -17.77 -11.43 1.21
C LEU A 127 -17.82 -12.92 0.86
N ALA A 128 -17.38 -13.25 -0.35
CA ALA A 128 -17.09 -14.63 -0.69
C ALA A 128 -15.84 -15.12 0.07
N PRO A 129 -15.85 -16.32 0.65
CA PRO A 129 -14.65 -16.87 1.26
C PRO A 129 -13.59 -17.14 0.20
N VAL A 130 -12.33 -16.94 0.57
CA VAL A 130 -11.19 -17.29 -0.30
C VAL A 130 -11.18 -18.81 -0.53
N PRO A 131 -11.19 -19.26 -1.79
CA PRO A 131 -11.17 -20.69 -2.07
C PRO A 131 -9.93 -21.37 -1.50
N LYS A 132 -10.09 -22.53 -0.87
CA LYS A 132 -9.01 -23.30 -0.21
C LYS A 132 -7.80 -23.55 -1.12
N LYS A 133 -8.01 -23.72 -2.43
CA LYS A 133 -6.93 -23.90 -3.39
C LYS A 133 -5.95 -22.74 -3.43
N TYR A 134 -6.43 -21.51 -3.20
CA TYR A 134 -5.57 -20.32 -3.16
C TYR A 134 -4.93 -20.12 -1.80
N MET A 135 -5.61 -20.46 -0.70
CA MET A 135 -5.01 -20.42 0.64
C MET A 135 -3.75 -21.28 0.77
N ASN A 136 -3.68 -22.35 0.00
CA ASN A 136 -2.55 -23.29 0.00
C ASN A 136 -1.62 -23.08 -1.21
N SER A 137 -1.79 -22.00 -1.95
CA SER A 137 -0.94 -21.69 -3.09
C SER A 137 0.49 -21.34 -2.64
N PRO A 138 1.51 -21.57 -3.48
CA PRO A 138 2.89 -21.24 -3.13
C PRO A 138 3.09 -19.79 -2.74
N GLU A 139 2.36 -18.87 -3.35
CA GLU A 139 2.43 -17.43 -3.07
C GLU A 139 2.01 -17.10 -1.64
N MET A 140 1.04 -17.84 -1.12
CA MET A 140 0.56 -17.66 0.25
C MET A 140 1.56 -18.15 1.31
N LYS A 141 2.58 -18.91 0.92
CA LYS A 141 3.63 -19.37 1.86
C LYS A 141 4.53 -18.22 2.32
N ASP A 142 4.65 -17.17 1.53
CA ASP A 142 5.45 -15.99 1.86
C ASP A 142 4.68 -14.99 2.72
N VAL A 143 3.37 -15.19 2.88
CA VAL A 143 2.53 -14.38 3.74
C VAL A 143 2.73 -14.80 5.19
N THR A 144 3.00 -13.83 6.07
CA THR A 144 3.23 -14.12 7.49
C THR A 144 1.96 -14.67 8.16
N LYS A 145 2.14 -15.48 9.20
CA LYS A 145 1.00 -16.04 9.97
C LYS A 145 0.10 -14.96 10.56
N SER A 146 0.68 -13.82 10.95
CA SER A 146 -0.09 -12.68 11.45
C SER A 146 -1.01 -12.10 10.39
N HIS A 147 -0.53 -11.86 9.17
CA HIS A 147 -1.36 -11.38 8.06
C HIS A 147 -2.44 -12.40 7.67
N MET A 148 -2.12 -13.69 7.68
CA MET A 148 -3.12 -14.73 7.47
C MET A 148 -4.20 -14.73 8.56
N GLY A 149 -3.79 -14.52 9.82
CA GLY A 149 -4.71 -14.42 10.95
C GLY A 149 -5.69 -13.27 10.83
N VAL A 150 -5.20 -12.06 10.55
CA VAL A 150 -6.07 -10.87 10.41
C VAL A 150 -6.89 -10.84 9.13
N SER A 151 -6.56 -11.69 8.14
CA SER A 151 -7.34 -11.89 6.92
C SER A 151 -8.43 -12.96 7.05
N SER A 152 -8.54 -13.59 8.22
CA SER A 152 -9.41 -14.72 8.49
C SER A 152 -10.36 -14.44 9.67
N TRP A 153 -11.52 -15.10 9.64
CA TRP A 153 -12.47 -15.13 10.75
C TRP A 153 -12.97 -16.57 10.96
N ASP A 154 -12.91 -17.06 12.18
CA ASP A 154 -13.30 -18.44 12.53
C ASP A 154 -12.71 -19.50 11.57
N GLY A 155 -11.42 -19.37 11.25
CA GLY A 155 -10.70 -20.29 10.37
C GLY A 155 -11.03 -20.15 8.89
N THR A 156 -11.88 -19.21 8.51
CA THR A 156 -12.22 -18.92 7.10
C THR A 156 -11.56 -17.61 6.67
N MET A 157 -10.79 -17.66 5.59
CA MET A 157 -10.16 -16.49 5.00
C MET A 157 -11.12 -15.75 4.08
N TYR A 158 -11.23 -14.44 4.23
CA TYR A 158 -12.10 -13.58 3.42
C TYR A 158 -11.36 -12.49 2.65
N GLN A 159 -10.10 -12.24 2.97
CA GLN A 159 -9.27 -11.22 2.36
C GLN A 159 -7.95 -11.79 1.91
N TYR A 160 -7.43 -11.29 0.77
CA TYR A 160 -6.03 -11.47 0.42
C TYR A 160 -5.23 -10.31 1.00
N PRO A 161 -4.14 -10.57 1.74
CA PRO A 161 -3.25 -9.51 2.18
C PRO A 161 -2.57 -8.88 0.96
N VAL A 162 -2.75 -7.58 0.76
CA VAL A 162 -2.13 -6.82 -0.34
C VAL A 162 -1.11 -5.82 0.18
N ASP A 163 -1.11 -5.58 1.49
CA ASP A 163 -0.21 -4.67 2.18
C ASP A 163 0.04 -5.18 3.61
N GLY A 164 1.15 -4.76 4.19
CA GLY A 164 1.51 -5.14 5.54
C GLY A 164 2.33 -4.06 6.21
N ASP A 165 1.68 -3.30 7.06
CA ASP A 165 2.34 -2.28 7.85
C ASP A 165 3.19 -2.88 8.96
N ARG A 166 4.26 -2.18 9.29
CA ARG A 166 5.09 -2.46 10.45
C ARG A 166 5.27 -1.18 11.25
N HIS A 167 5.32 -1.32 12.56
CA HIS A 167 5.66 -0.21 13.42
C HIS A 167 7.17 0.00 13.43
N TYR A 168 7.58 1.23 13.14
CA TYR A 168 8.96 1.65 13.17
C TYR A 168 9.12 2.88 14.03
N LEU A 169 10.14 2.90 14.85
CA LEU A 169 10.63 4.13 15.43
C LEU A 169 11.54 4.81 14.40
N LYS A 170 11.08 5.96 13.88
CA LYS A 170 11.92 6.87 13.10
C LYS A 170 12.48 7.93 14.05
N TYR A 171 13.76 8.20 13.95
CA TYR A 171 14.41 9.19 14.83
C TYR A 171 15.41 10.05 14.04
N ARG A 172 15.66 11.23 14.54
CA ARG A 172 16.67 12.16 14.04
C ARG A 172 18.05 11.65 14.47
N LYS A 173 18.71 10.97 13.56
CA LYS A 173 20.05 10.39 13.79
C LYS A 173 21.07 11.49 14.11
N ASP A 174 20.99 12.62 13.45
CA ASP A 174 21.82 13.81 13.66
C ASP A 174 21.69 14.39 15.07
N VAL A 175 20.55 14.25 15.73
CA VAL A 175 20.34 14.64 17.14
C VAL A 175 20.87 13.57 18.09
N ILE A 176 20.50 12.32 17.86
CA ILE A 176 20.87 11.19 18.74
C ILE A 176 22.39 10.99 18.78
N ASP A 177 23.07 11.15 17.65
CA ASP A 177 24.53 10.94 17.53
C ASP A 177 25.34 12.22 17.80
N ASN A 178 24.71 13.35 18.08
CA ASN A 178 25.39 14.62 18.36
C ASN A 178 26.02 14.61 19.76
N PRO A 179 27.37 14.73 19.89
CA PRO A 179 28.03 14.68 21.19
C PRO A 179 27.62 15.77 22.17
N GLU A 180 27.35 16.99 21.68
CA GLU A 180 26.92 18.09 22.54
C GLU A 180 25.48 17.87 23.06
N MET A 181 24.59 17.34 22.21
CA MET A 181 23.26 16.94 22.62
C MET A 181 23.28 15.80 23.62
N GLN A 182 24.14 14.78 23.41
CA GLN A 182 24.32 13.68 24.35
C GLN A 182 24.80 14.17 25.72
N LYS A 183 25.79 15.08 25.73
CA LYS A 183 26.30 15.67 26.96
C LYS A 183 25.26 16.50 27.68
N LYS A 184 24.53 17.35 26.93
CA LYS A 184 23.47 18.19 27.48
C LYS A 184 22.32 17.34 28.04
N TYR A 185 21.82 16.38 27.28
CA TYR A 185 20.74 15.49 27.73
C TYR A 185 21.11 14.74 29.00
N LYS A 186 22.34 14.22 29.07
CA LYS A 186 22.84 13.52 30.25
C LYS A 186 22.95 14.45 31.46
N ALA A 187 23.42 15.69 31.27
CA ALA A 187 23.50 16.68 32.35
C ALA A 187 22.12 17.04 32.89
N ASP A 188 21.15 17.23 32.00
CA ASP A 188 19.80 17.71 32.36
C ASP A 188 18.91 16.59 32.94
N THR A 189 19.09 15.35 32.47
CA THR A 189 18.16 14.24 32.80
C THR A 189 18.80 13.10 33.60
N GLY A 190 20.12 13.05 33.66
CA GLY A 190 20.88 11.92 34.24
C GLY A 190 20.93 10.68 33.34
N ASN A 191 20.23 10.68 32.20
CA ASN A 191 20.15 9.54 31.28
C ASN A 191 21.02 9.75 30.04
N GLU A 192 21.33 8.66 29.37
CA GLU A 192 22.05 8.72 28.09
C GLU A 192 21.10 9.00 26.92
N LEU A 193 21.48 9.91 26.03
CA LEU A 193 20.76 10.14 24.77
C LEU A 193 21.15 9.04 23.79
N ARG A 194 20.25 8.14 23.52
CA ARG A 194 20.37 7.02 22.58
C ARG A 194 18.99 6.63 22.04
N VAL A 195 18.96 5.79 21.03
CA VAL A 195 17.68 5.22 20.56
C VAL A 195 16.96 4.57 21.73
N PRO A 196 15.70 4.98 22.02
CA PRO A 196 14.96 4.44 23.17
C PRO A 196 14.64 2.96 22.98
N ARG A 197 14.69 2.19 24.05
CA ARG A 197 14.39 0.76 24.09
C ARG A 197 13.06 0.44 24.76
N THR A 198 12.46 1.42 25.41
CA THR A 198 11.19 1.29 26.10
C THR A 198 10.31 2.50 25.85
N TRP A 199 9.01 2.33 25.95
CA TRP A 199 8.04 3.44 25.84
C TRP A 199 8.30 4.54 26.89
N LYS A 200 8.80 4.17 28.06
CA LYS A 200 9.19 5.14 29.10
C LYS A 200 10.35 6.02 28.65
N GLU A 201 11.40 5.42 28.11
CA GLU A 201 12.53 6.16 27.56
C GLU A 201 12.10 7.07 26.39
N TYR A 202 11.26 6.52 25.47
CA TYR A 202 10.69 7.28 24.38
C TYR A 202 9.92 8.51 24.86
N ALA A 203 8.98 8.33 25.80
CA ALA A 203 8.20 9.42 26.35
C ALA A 203 9.06 10.48 27.07
N GLN A 204 10.12 10.07 27.77
CA GLN A 204 11.06 10.99 28.42
C GLN A 204 11.82 11.83 27.39
N MET A 205 12.29 11.20 26.30
CA MET A 205 12.98 11.89 25.23
C MET A 205 12.04 12.83 24.48
N ALA A 206 10.85 12.37 24.12
CA ALA A 206 9.84 13.18 23.48
C ALA A 206 9.51 14.44 24.29
N LYS A 207 9.32 14.28 25.61
CA LYS A 207 9.09 15.41 26.50
C LYS A 207 10.28 16.37 26.58
N TYR A 208 11.51 15.85 26.56
CA TYR A 208 12.73 16.66 26.65
C TYR A 208 12.91 17.54 25.42
N PHE A 209 12.68 16.99 24.23
CA PHE A 209 12.85 17.70 22.96
C PHE A 209 11.63 18.50 22.51
N ASN A 210 10.57 18.56 23.29
CA ASN A 210 9.36 19.28 22.95
C ASN A 210 9.44 20.77 23.35
N ASP A 211 8.85 21.65 22.56
CA ASP A 211 8.67 23.08 22.82
C ASP A 211 9.97 23.89 22.99
N TRP A 212 11.04 23.54 22.30
CA TRP A 212 12.23 24.36 22.22
C TRP A 212 12.96 24.23 20.87
N ASP A 213 13.61 25.31 20.48
CA ASP A 213 14.43 25.35 19.26
C ASP A 213 15.80 24.73 19.55
N TRP A 214 15.89 23.41 19.43
CA TRP A 214 17.11 22.66 19.72
C TRP A 214 18.07 22.56 18.54
N ASP A 215 17.64 22.90 17.31
CA ASP A 215 18.51 22.94 16.13
C ASP A 215 18.91 24.38 15.70
N GLY A 216 18.34 25.40 16.32
CA GLY A 216 18.74 26.80 16.15
C GLY A 216 18.16 27.46 14.90
N VAL A 217 17.10 26.92 14.30
CA VAL A 217 16.47 27.50 13.09
C VAL A 217 15.42 28.56 13.40
N GLY A 218 15.09 28.79 14.69
CA GLY A 218 14.15 29.83 15.13
C GLY A 218 12.71 29.37 15.26
N GLU A 219 12.44 28.05 15.15
CA GLU A 219 11.12 27.44 15.34
C GLU A 219 11.17 26.50 16.55
N LEU A 220 10.01 26.31 17.19
CA LEU A 220 9.89 25.33 18.27
C LEU A 220 9.58 23.96 17.67
N GLU A 221 10.37 22.95 18.02
CA GLU A 221 10.16 21.61 17.56
C GLU A 221 9.27 20.80 18.47
N TYR A 222 8.73 19.73 17.88
CA TYR A 222 8.01 18.69 18.59
C TYR A 222 8.96 17.54 18.93
N GLY A 223 8.89 17.05 20.16
CA GLY A 223 9.70 15.93 20.62
C GLY A 223 9.28 14.58 20.03
N SER A 224 8.05 14.48 19.52
CA SER A 224 7.57 13.33 18.78
C SER A 224 6.39 13.68 17.89
N ALA A 225 6.12 12.80 16.90
CA ALA A 225 4.92 12.85 16.08
C ALA A 225 4.28 11.45 16.07
N GLU A 226 3.05 11.37 16.55
CA GLU A 226 2.28 10.15 16.62
C GLU A 226 0.95 10.27 15.88
N VAL A 227 0.45 9.13 15.38
CA VAL A 227 -0.87 9.07 14.77
C VAL A 227 -1.93 9.07 15.88
N MET A 228 -2.44 10.26 16.21
CA MET A 228 -3.41 10.45 17.30
C MET A 228 -4.81 10.86 16.81
N LYS A 229 -5.03 10.91 15.50
CA LYS A 229 -6.35 11.15 14.94
C LYS A 229 -7.26 9.99 15.29
N LYS A 230 -8.47 10.28 15.77
CA LYS A 230 -9.50 9.27 16.08
C LYS A 230 -10.02 8.64 14.78
N ASP A 231 -9.30 7.68 14.27
CA ASP A 231 -9.64 6.88 13.09
C ASP A 231 -8.97 5.49 13.18
N ASP A 232 -9.06 4.71 12.10
CA ASP A 232 -8.53 3.34 12.05
C ASP A 232 -7.01 3.27 12.20
N LEU A 233 -6.27 4.34 11.85
CA LEU A 233 -4.81 4.40 12.01
C LEU A 233 -4.39 4.56 13.47
N MET A 234 -5.18 5.28 14.28
CA MET A 234 -4.92 5.40 15.73
C MET A 234 -5.02 4.04 16.43
N PHE A 235 -5.95 3.19 15.98
CA PHE A 235 -6.08 1.84 16.50
C PHE A 235 -4.79 1.04 16.34
N ALA A 236 -4.15 1.11 15.18
CA ALA A 236 -2.89 0.44 14.91
C ALA A 236 -1.76 0.94 15.84
N ALA A 237 -1.69 2.25 16.12
CA ALA A 237 -0.69 2.82 17.01
C ALA A 237 -0.89 2.46 18.49
N PHE A 238 -2.13 2.18 18.91
CA PHE A 238 -2.46 1.93 20.31
C PHE A 238 -2.18 0.49 20.75
N PHE A 239 -2.18 -0.46 19.83
CA PHE A 239 -2.02 -1.89 20.09
C PHE A 239 -0.66 -2.46 19.62
N SER A 240 0.28 -1.61 19.26
CA SER A 240 1.67 -1.98 18.91
C SER A 240 2.62 -2.05 20.19
#